data_a8d953a2e56a1f796034e18939a3870b
#
_entry.id   a8d953a2e56a1f796034e18939a3870b
#
_cell.length_a   1.000
_cell.length_b   1.000
_cell.length_c   1.000
_cell.angle_alpha   90.00
_cell.angle_beta   90.00
_cell.angle_gamma   90.00
#
_symmetry.space_group_name_H-M   'P 1'
#
loop_
_entity.id
_entity.type
_entity.pdbx_description
1 polymer ?
#
loop_
_entity_poly.entity_id
_entity_poly.type
_entity_poly.pdbx_seq_one_letter_code
_entity_poly.pdbx_strand_id
1 'polypeptide(L)'
;QGQENLPEEQMNQVKDMVWNSYVQNQIIAKEASKLGLTVTDAELQDILKTGTNPMLQQTPFVNQQTGRFDATSLQKFLADYKAQKANPSANPQMMDQYEKIFKYWSFIEKTLRQQSLAQKYQSLLAHCFLSNPVEAKMAFKEENEESQIQLAAFPYSDIQDDKVKISESDLKAKYDEIKARFKQPVESRDIKFVDIEVQAS
;
A
#
# COMPACT_ATOMS: atom_id res chain seq x y z
N GLN A 1 4.43 10.83 24.55
CA GLN A 1 4.37 9.79 25.60
C GLN A 1 4.07 8.49 24.87
N GLY A 2 5.13 7.70 24.53
CA GLY A 2 4.97 6.39 23.94
C GLY A 2 4.41 5.44 25.01
N GLN A 3 3.29 4.78 24.72
CA GLN A 3 2.84 3.65 25.51
C GLN A 3 3.84 2.52 25.26
N GLU A 4 4.66 2.21 26.26
CA GLU A 4 5.68 1.17 26.19
C GLU A 4 5.11 -0.27 26.18
N ASN A 5 3.81 -0.46 26.40
CA ASN A 5 3.15 -1.77 26.42
C ASN A 5 1.83 -1.73 25.65
N LEU A 6 1.92 -1.92 24.34
CA LEU A 6 0.75 -2.28 23.55
C LEU A 6 0.41 -3.78 23.79
N PRO A 7 -0.88 -4.16 23.85
CA PRO A 7 -1.29 -5.56 23.85
C PRO A 7 -0.67 -6.30 22.67
N GLU A 8 -0.31 -7.57 22.86
CA GLU A 8 0.40 -8.37 21.85
C GLU A 8 -0.34 -8.42 20.49
N GLU A 9 -1.65 -8.50 20.53
CA GLU A 9 -2.50 -8.50 19.33
C GLU A 9 -2.37 -7.18 18.55
N GLN A 10 -2.39 -6.04 19.25
CA GLN A 10 -2.20 -4.74 18.61
C GLN A 10 -0.78 -4.57 18.06
N MET A 11 0.21 -5.10 18.77
CA MET A 11 1.59 -5.10 18.29
C MET A 11 1.74 -5.93 17.00
N ASN A 12 1.07 -7.08 16.92
CA ASN A 12 1.09 -7.91 15.72
C ASN A 12 0.39 -7.22 14.54
N GLN A 13 -0.76 -6.58 14.78
CA GLN A 13 -1.44 -5.77 13.75
C GLN A 13 -0.54 -4.64 13.22
N VAL A 14 0.19 -3.94 14.11
CA VAL A 14 1.15 -2.90 13.69
C VAL A 14 2.29 -3.50 12.87
N LYS A 15 2.84 -4.65 13.28
CA LYS A 15 3.89 -5.34 12.50
C LYS A 15 3.41 -5.72 11.11
N ASP A 16 2.21 -6.28 11.00
CA ASP A 16 1.62 -6.66 9.72
C ASP A 16 1.36 -5.44 8.82
N MET A 17 0.86 -4.35 9.39
CA MET A 17 0.66 -3.09 8.67
C MET A 17 1.98 -2.53 8.14
N VAL A 18 3.02 -2.50 8.98
CA VAL A 18 4.37 -2.05 8.59
C VAL A 18 4.95 -2.95 7.50
N TRP A 19 4.80 -4.26 7.65
CA TRP A 19 5.28 -5.22 6.66
C TRP A 19 4.57 -5.05 5.30
N ASN A 20 3.26 -4.96 5.31
CA ASN A 20 2.48 -4.74 4.09
C ASN A 20 2.85 -3.43 3.40
N SER A 21 2.98 -2.35 4.17
CA SER A 21 3.44 -1.05 3.65
C SER A 21 4.84 -1.14 3.04
N TYR A 22 5.76 -1.84 3.71
CA TYR A 22 7.11 -2.05 3.20
C TYR A 22 7.11 -2.82 1.87
N VAL A 23 6.38 -3.95 1.80
CA VAL A 23 6.27 -4.76 0.58
C VAL A 23 5.67 -3.94 -0.56
N GLN A 24 4.59 -3.21 -0.30
CA GLN A 24 3.95 -2.35 -1.30
C GLN A 24 4.92 -1.29 -1.83
N ASN A 25 5.66 -0.61 -0.95
CA ASN A 25 6.65 0.38 -1.35
C ASN A 25 7.77 -0.22 -2.18
N GLN A 26 8.22 -1.46 -1.88
CA GLN A 26 9.25 -2.16 -2.66
C GLN A 26 8.75 -2.55 -4.06
N ILE A 27 7.51 -3.01 -4.16
CA ILE A 27 6.89 -3.33 -5.46
C ILE A 27 6.81 -2.07 -6.32
N ILE A 28 6.28 -0.98 -5.78
CA ILE A 28 6.16 0.30 -6.49
C ILE A 28 7.54 0.82 -6.91
N ALA A 29 8.52 0.79 -6.01
CA ALA A 29 9.88 1.26 -6.31
C ALA A 29 10.52 0.45 -7.45
N LYS A 30 10.31 -0.88 -7.45
CA LYS A 30 10.82 -1.76 -8.49
C LYS A 30 10.16 -1.48 -9.85
N GLU A 31 8.85 -1.34 -9.89
CA GLU A 31 8.13 -1.06 -11.14
C GLU A 31 8.42 0.37 -11.66
N ALA A 32 8.43 1.36 -10.77
CA ALA A 32 8.81 2.72 -11.09
C ALA A 32 10.23 2.81 -11.68
N SER A 33 11.18 2.07 -11.09
CA SER A 33 12.56 2.01 -11.58
C SER A 33 12.66 1.47 -13.00
N LYS A 34 11.87 0.45 -13.36
CA LYS A 34 11.83 -0.09 -14.74
C LYS A 34 11.35 0.95 -15.76
N LEU A 35 10.51 1.88 -15.32
CA LEU A 35 9.97 2.97 -16.13
C LEU A 35 10.86 4.24 -16.09
N GLY A 36 11.96 4.22 -15.33
CA GLY A 36 12.81 5.37 -15.14
C GLY A 36 12.18 6.48 -14.28
N LEU A 37 11.12 6.18 -13.54
CA LEU A 37 10.47 7.14 -12.65
C LEU A 37 11.30 7.30 -11.37
N THR A 38 11.62 8.54 -11.05
CA THR A 38 12.34 8.93 -9.83
C THR A 38 11.72 10.17 -9.23
N VAL A 39 12.03 10.43 -7.96
CA VAL A 39 11.72 11.70 -7.30
C VAL A 39 13.02 12.47 -7.15
N THR A 40 13.11 13.57 -7.86
CA THR A 40 14.30 14.45 -7.87
C THR A 40 14.39 15.30 -6.61
N ASP A 41 15.58 15.81 -6.32
CA ASP A 41 15.75 16.74 -5.20
C ASP A 41 14.98 18.06 -5.41
N ALA A 42 14.85 18.50 -6.65
CA ALA A 42 14.05 19.69 -6.98
C ALA A 42 12.58 19.49 -6.63
N GLU A 43 12.00 18.34 -6.95
CA GLU A 43 10.62 18.01 -6.58
C GLU A 43 10.42 17.92 -5.07
N LEU A 44 11.39 17.33 -4.37
CA LEU A 44 11.34 17.32 -2.90
C LEU A 44 11.39 18.76 -2.35
N GLN A 45 12.25 19.60 -2.87
CA GLN A 45 12.33 21.01 -2.48
C GLN A 45 11.00 21.74 -2.71
N ASP A 46 10.30 21.46 -3.79
CA ASP A 46 8.99 22.08 -4.07
C ASP A 46 7.92 21.60 -3.09
N ILE A 47 7.93 20.32 -2.70
CA ILE A 47 7.06 19.79 -1.64
C ILE A 47 7.32 20.49 -0.31
N LEU A 48 8.61 20.70 0.04
CA LEU A 48 8.99 21.36 1.28
C LEU A 48 8.64 22.85 1.26
N LYS A 49 8.81 23.55 0.13
CA LYS A 49 8.42 24.96 -0.02
C LYS A 49 6.91 25.14 0.07
N THR A 50 6.15 24.25 -0.55
CA THR A 50 4.68 24.29 -0.49
C THR A 50 4.18 24.03 0.93
N GLY A 51 4.84 23.13 1.67
CA GLY A 51 4.58 22.85 3.09
C GLY A 51 3.18 22.30 3.40
N THR A 52 2.46 21.83 2.38
CA THR A 52 1.05 21.38 2.51
C THR A 52 0.90 19.92 2.89
N ASN A 53 1.99 19.13 2.79
CA ASN A 53 1.91 17.70 3.12
C ASN A 53 1.65 17.51 4.63
N PRO A 54 0.63 16.70 5.02
CA PRO A 54 0.28 16.50 6.44
C PRO A 54 1.42 15.97 7.30
N MET A 55 2.35 15.19 6.74
CA MET A 55 3.51 14.69 7.49
C MET A 55 4.45 15.81 7.92
N LEU A 56 4.55 16.89 7.16
CA LEU A 56 5.38 18.04 7.49
C LEU A 56 4.83 18.78 8.72
N GLN A 57 3.51 18.73 8.91
CA GLN A 57 2.84 19.36 10.08
C GLN A 57 3.17 18.65 11.40
N GLN A 58 3.65 17.42 11.35
CA GLN A 58 4.03 16.63 12.53
C GLN A 58 5.51 16.80 12.89
N THR A 59 6.26 17.58 12.11
CA THR A 59 7.68 17.82 12.38
C THR A 59 7.92 18.96 13.35
N PRO A 60 9.07 19.02 14.05
CA PRO A 60 9.41 20.14 14.91
C PRO A 60 9.70 21.45 14.16
N PHE A 61 9.62 21.43 12.83
CA PHE A 61 9.88 22.58 11.97
C PHE A 61 8.60 23.32 11.56
N VAL A 62 7.53 23.18 12.33
CA VAL A 62 6.28 23.94 12.12
C VAL A 62 6.38 25.28 12.84
N ASN A 63 6.09 26.35 12.13
CA ASN A 63 6.01 27.68 12.71
C ASN A 63 4.74 27.77 13.57
N GLN A 64 4.92 28.01 14.87
CA GLN A 64 3.82 28.04 15.84
C GLN A 64 2.81 29.17 15.60
N GLN A 65 3.20 30.24 14.92
CA GLN A 65 2.31 31.37 14.63
C GLN A 65 1.43 31.11 13.41
N THR A 66 1.98 30.45 12.39
CA THR A 66 1.29 30.23 11.13
C THR A 66 0.71 28.82 11.00
N GLY A 67 1.14 27.88 11.84
CA GLY A 67 0.79 26.46 11.75
C GLY A 67 1.34 25.76 10.50
N ARG A 68 2.25 26.39 9.78
CA ARG A 68 2.81 25.86 8.52
C ARG A 68 4.25 25.38 8.71
N PHE A 69 4.63 24.42 7.91
CA PHE A 69 6.01 23.98 7.85
C PHE A 69 6.93 25.09 7.36
N ASP A 70 8.06 25.26 8.04
CA ASP A 70 9.10 26.28 7.76
C ASP A 70 10.37 25.61 7.24
N ALA A 71 10.55 25.64 5.93
CA ALA A 71 11.72 25.09 5.27
C ALA A 71 13.02 25.79 5.70
N THR A 72 12.96 27.08 6.12
CA THR A 72 14.13 27.83 6.58
C THR A 72 14.61 27.29 7.91
N SER A 73 13.69 27.01 8.83
CA SER A 73 14.00 26.39 10.14
C SER A 73 14.64 25.01 9.96
N LEU A 74 14.16 24.21 9.01
CA LEU A 74 14.79 22.93 8.67
C LEU A 74 16.22 23.13 8.14
N GLN A 75 16.42 24.05 7.19
CA GLN A 75 17.75 24.30 6.62
C GLN A 75 18.73 24.74 7.69
N LYS A 76 18.31 25.63 8.58
CA LYS A 76 19.11 26.07 9.72
C LYS A 76 19.48 24.88 10.62
N PHE A 77 18.50 24.06 10.98
CA PHE A 77 18.75 22.86 11.78
C PHE A 77 19.79 21.93 11.14
N LEU A 78 19.66 21.65 9.83
CA LEU A 78 20.59 20.78 9.10
C LEU A 78 22.00 21.35 9.07
N ALA A 79 22.14 22.68 8.92
CA ALA A 79 23.44 23.37 8.97
C ALA A 79 24.06 23.28 10.37
N ASP A 80 23.27 23.55 11.42
CA ASP A 80 23.69 23.49 12.81
C ASP A 80 24.08 22.04 13.20
N TYR A 81 23.30 21.04 12.82
CA TYR A 81 23.62 19.64 13.03
C TYR A 81 24.96 19.25 12.40
N LYS A 82 25.19 19.66 11.12
CA LYS A 82 26.44 19.40 10.43
C LYS A 82 27.63 20.05 11.11
N ALA A 83 27.47 21.29 11.57
CA ALA A 83 28.51 22.03 12.28
C ALA A 83 28.83 21.38 13.64
N GLN A 84 27.81 21.01 14.43
CA GLN A 84 27.98 20.34 15.73
C GLN A 84 28.62 18.97 15.57
N LYS A 85 28.24 18.20 14.56
CA LYS A 85 28.84 16.87 14.29
C LYS A 85 30.31 16.96 13.91
N ALA A 86 30.74 18.05 13.29
CA ALA A 86 32.14 18.30 12.96
C ALA A 86 32.97 18.83 14.13
N ASN A 87 32.33 19.23 15.24
CA ASN A 87 33.01 19.82 16.39
C ASN A 87 33.42 18.74 17.41
N PRO A 88 34.74 18.49 17.62
CA PRO A 88 35.19 17.50 18.59
C PRO A 88 34.84 17.80 20.05
N SER A 89 34.52 19.05 20.36
CA SER A 89 34.14 19.53 21.70
C SER A 89 32.62 19.70 21.89
N ALA A 90 31.82 19.11 21.00
CA ALA A 90 30.37 19.19 21.10
C ALA A 90 29.84 18.52 22.39
N ASN A 91 28.84 19.13 23.02
CA ASN A 91 28.20 18.55 24.19
C ASN A 91 27.46 17.25 23.81
N PRO A 92 27.76 16.10 24.43
CA PRO A 92 27.17 14.81 24.10
C PRO A 92 25.63 14.78 24.23
N GLN A 93 25.07 15.44 25.23
CA GLN A 93 23.62 15.50 25.45
C GLN A 93 22.91 16.31 24.34
N MET A 94 23.53 17.40 23.92
CA MET A 94 23.03 18.22 22.80
C MET A 94 23.10 17.42 21.49
N MET A 95 24.20 16.72 21.27
CA MET A 95 24.33 15.86 20.09
C MET A 95 23.27 14.75 20.02
N ASP A 96 22.96 14.10 21.13
CA ASP A 96 21.90 13.08 21.19
C ASP A 96 20.53 13.64 20.76
N GLN A 97 20.20 14.87 21.20
CA GLN A 97 18.98 15.54 20.77
C GLN A 97 18.98 15.87 19.28
N TYR A 98 20.09 16.40 18.76
CA TYR A 98 20.23 16.67 17.32
C TYR A 98 20.10 15.39 16.50
N GLU A 99 20.73 14.29 16.94
CA GLU A 99 20.63 13.00 16.25
C GLU A 99 19.21 12.43 16.23
N LYS A 100 18.46 12.56 17.32
CA LYS A 100 17.05 12.11 17.38
C LYS A 100 16.20 12.88 16.37
N ILE A 101 16.33 14.19 16.34
CA ILE A 101 15.59 15.04 15.39
C ILE A 101 16.04 14.75 13.95
N PHE A 102 17.34 14.56 13.72
CA PHE A 102 17.86 14.22 12.39
C PHE A 102 17.37 12.86 11.89
N LYS A 103 17.36 11.82 12.75
CA LYS A 103 16.82 10.51 12.44
C LYS A 103 15.34 10.57 12.09
N TYR A 104 14.58 11.34 12.89
CA TYR A 104 13.16 11.57 12.61
C TYR A 104 12.96 12.29 11.28
N TRP A 105 13.72 13.35 11.02
CA TRP A 105 13.66 14.05 9.74
C TRP A 105 14.02 13.15 8.56
N SER A 106 15.09 12.36 8.67
CA SER A 106 15.48 11.41 7.62
C SER A 106 14.39 10.38 7.31
N PHE A 107 13.65 9.96 8.33
CA PHE A 107 12.48 9.10 8.16
C PHE A 107 11.37 9.82 7.39
N ILE A 108 11.04 11.06 7.76
CA ILE A 108 10.03 11.87 7.07
C ILE A 108 10.43 12.11 5.60
N GLU A 109 11.66 12.52 5.34
CA GLU A 109 12.16 12.74 3.97
C GLU A 109 12.03 11.48 3.11
N LYS A 110 12.47 10.34 3.65
CA LYS A 110 12.34 9.05 2.95
C LYS A 110 10.88 8.72 2.64
N THR A 111 10.00 8.93 3.59
CA THR A 111 8.56 8.64 3.41
C THR A 111 7.93 9.59 2.39
N LEU A 112 8.28 10.88 2.40
CA LEU A 112 7.83 11.84 1.38
C LEU A 112 8.26 11.42 -0.03
N ARG A 113 9.52 10.99 -0.20
CA ARG A 113 10.00 10.47 -1.49
C ARG A 113 9.22 9.23 -1.94
N GLN A 114 8.96 8.30 -1.01
CA GLN A 114 8.20 7.08 -1.30
C GLN A 114 6.74 7.40 -1.70
N GLN A 115 6.08 8.28 -0.96
CA GLN A 115 4.71 8.73 -1.29
C GLN A 115 4.65 9.43 -2.65
N SER A 116 5.60 10.34 -2.92
CA SER A 116 5.65 11.05 -4.19
C SER A 116 5.91 10.10 -5.37
N LEU A 117 6.79 9.09 -5.18
CA LEU A 117 7.04 8.07 -6.19
C LEU A 117 5.79 7.22 -6.45
N ALA A 118 5.10 6.81 -5.39
CA ALA A 118 3.86 6.05 -5.49
C ALA A 118 2.77 6.84 -6.22
N GLN A 119 2.63 8.13 -5.90
CA GLN A 119 1.68 9.01 -6.55
C GLN A 119 1.99 9.20 -8.04
N LYS A 120 3.27 9.39 -8.40
CA LYS A 120 3.69 9.46 -9.81
C LYS A 120 3.35 8.18 -10.57
N TYR A 121 3.66 7.03 -9.99
CA TYR A 121 3.37 5.74 -10.59
C TYR A 121 1.87 5.52 -10.78
N GLN A 122 1.06 5.81 -9.75
CA GLN A 122 -0.40 5.72 -9.82
C GLN A 122 -0.99 6.69 -10.86
N SER A 123 -0.49 7.93 -10.91
CA SER A 123 -0.92 8.91 -11.91
C SER A 123 -0.58 8.45 -13.32
N LEU A 124 0.61 7.88 -13.53
CA LEU A 124 0.96 7.31 -14.81
C LEU A 124 -0.01 6.21 -15.23
N LEU A 125 -0.29 5.26 -14.33
CA LEU A 125 -1.26 4.19 -14.60
C LEU A 125 -2.64 4.75 -14.92
N ALA A 126 -3.13 5.70 -14.14
CA ALA A 126 -4.43 6.33 -14.37
C ALA A 126 -4.51 7.01 -15.75
N HIS A 127 -3.42 7.64 -16.21
CA HIS A 127 -3.36 8.29 -17.52
C HIS A 127 -3.18 7.31 -18.69
N CYS A 128 -2.84 6.04 -18.42
CA CYS A 128 -2.84 4.99 -19.44
C CYS A 128 -4.26 4.57 -19.84
N PHE A 129 -5.26 4.84 -19.01
CA PHE A 129 -6.66 4.55 -19.33
C PHE A 129 -7.24 5.75 -20.09
N LEU A 130 -7.24 5.63 -21.41
CA LEU A 130 -7.87 6.64 -22.26
C LEU A 130 -9.39 6.50 -22.19
N SER A 131 -10.09 7.58 -21.91
CA SER A 131 -11.54 7.58 -22.01
C SER A 131 -11.95 7.54 -23.48
N ASN A 132 -12.79 6.56 -23.84
CA ASN A 132 -13.37 6.45 -25.16
C ASN A 132 -14.78 7.07 -25.15
N PRO A 133 -15.06 8.08 -25.98
CA PRO A 133 -16.40 8.68 -26.04
C PRO A 133 -17.51 7.69 -26.33
N VAL A 134 -17.21 6.62 -27.07
CA VAL A 134 -18.16 5.54 -27.37
C VAL A 134 -18.47 4.74 -26.10
N GLU A 135 -17.44 4.37 -25.34
CA GLU A 135 -17.60 3.66 -24.05
C GLU A 135 -18.38 4.52 -23.04
N ALA A 136 -18.04 5.82 -22.94
CA ALA A 136 -18.78 6.74 -22.07
C ALA A 136 -20.27 6.84 -22.46
N LYS A 137 -20.59 6.87 -23.77
CA LYS A 137 -21.96 6.86 -24.27
C LYS A 137 -22.67 5.54 -23.98
N MET A 138 -21.94 4.40 -24.13
CA MET A 138 -22.51 3.08 -23.82
C MET A 138 -22.78 2.95 -22.32
N ALA A 139 -21.85 3.33 -21.46
CA ALA A 139 -22.03 3.29 -20.01
C ALA A 139 -23.21 4.18 -19.57
N PHE A 140 -23.32 5.40 -20.13
CA PHE A 140 -24.48 6.26 -19.86
C PHE A 140 -25.79 5.63 -20.31
N LYS A 141 -25.79 4.95 -21.47
CA LYS A 141 -26.95 4.28 -21.98
C LYS A 141 -27.35 3.09 -21.10
N GLU A 142 -26.39 2.25 -20.72
CA GLU A 142 -26.60 1.11 -19.83
C GLU A 142 -27.16 1.51 -18.46
N GLU A 143 -26.73 2.64 -17.93
CA GLU A 143 -27.17 3.16 -16.63
C GLU A 143 -28.54 3.81 -16.66
N ASN A 144 -28.94 4.36 -17.80
CA ASN A 144 -30.20 5.15 -17.93
C ASN A 144 -31.25 4.48 -18.83
N GLU A 145 -30.96 3.35 -19.44
CA GLU A 145 -31.91 2.64 -20.32
C GLU A 145 -32.64 1.56 -19.51
N GLU A 146 -33.96 1.72 -19.42
CA GLU A 146 -34.86 0.73 -18.84
C GLU A 146 -35.41 -0.20 -19.92
N SER A 147 -35.34 -1.52 -19.66
CA SER A 147 -35.86 -2.53 -20.56
C SER A 147 -36.91 -3.37 -19.86
N GLN A 148 -38.05 -3.57 -20.50
CA GLN A 148 -39.03 -4.55 -20.03
C GLN A 148 -38.68 -5.93 -20.60
N ILE A 149 -38.50 -6.88 -19.73
CA ILE A 149 -38.20 -8.24 -20.11
C ILE A 149 -39.30 -9.19 -19.63
N GLN A 150 -39.59 -10.20 -20.45
CA GLN A 150 -40.36 -11.36 -20.01
C GLN A 150 -39.41 -12.53 -19.83
N LEU A 151 -39.37 -13.11 -18.64
CA LEU A 151 -38.50 -14.20 -18.29
C LEU A 151 -39.29 -15.48 -18.13
N ALA A 152 -38.93 -16.52 -18.88
CA ALA A 152 -39.33 -17.89 -18.63
C ALA A 152 -38.15 -18.66 -18.05
N ALA A 153 -38.25 -19.10 -16.80
CA ALA A 153 -37.20 -19.85 -16.12
C ALA A 153 -37.52 -21.35 -16.18
N PHE A 154 -36.54 -22.12 -16.62
CA PHE A 154 -36.56 -23.58 -16.62
C PHE A 154 -35.40 -24.06 -15.73
N PRO A 155 -35.63 -24.23 -14.41
CA PRO A 155 -34.55 -24.62 -13.51
C PRO A 155 -34.09 -26.05 -13.80
N TYR A 156 -32.80 -26.29 -13.74
CA TYR A 156 -32.24 -27.63 -13.91
C TYR A 156 -32.71 -28.63 -12.87
N SER A 157 -33.15 -28.13 -11.70
CA SER A 157 -33.74 -28.95 -10.64
C SER A 157 -35.02 -29.71 -11.08
N ASP A 158 -35.68 -29.25 -12.15
CA ASP A 158 -36.86 -29.92 -12.69
C ASP A 158 -36.51 -31.17 -13.51
N ILE A 159 -35.21 -31.34 -13.81
CA ILE A 159 -34.70 -32.51 -14.52
C ILE A 159 -34.19 -33.51 -13.47
N GLN A 160 -34.80 -34.67 -13.43
CA GLN A 160 -34.41 -35.75 -12.53
C GLN A 160 -33.02 -36.28 -12.93
N ASP A 161 -32.17 -36.57 -11.96
CA ASP A 161 -30.78 -37.01 -12.18
C ASP A 161 -30.67 -38.30 -12.94
N ASP A 162 -31.68 -39.19 -12.86
CA ASP A 162 -31.80 -40.45 -13.58
C ASP A 162 -31.93 -40.25 -15.09
N LYS A 163 -32.39 -39.09 -15.56
CA LYS A 163 -32.52 -38.73 -16.97
C LYS A 163 -31.23 -38.16 -17.55
N VAL A 164 -30.27 -37.84 -16.73
CA VAL A 164 -28.98 -37.24 -17.14
C VAL A 164 -27.92 -38.35 -17.18
N LYS A 165 -27.51 -38.77 -18.37
CA LYS A 165 -26.41 -39.74 -18.55
C LYS A 165 -25.14 -39.02 -18.87
N ILE A 166 -24.16 -39.10 -17.98
CA ILE A 166 -22.83 -38.48 -18.12
C ILE A 166 -21.84 -39.62 -18.42
N SER A 167 -21.10 -39.49 -19.50
CA SER A 167 -20.01 -40.39 -19.82
C SER A 167 -18.68 -39.91 -19.25
N GLU A 168 -17.71 -40.81 -19.11
CA GLU A 168 -16.33 -40.44 -18.72
C GLU A 168 -15.69 -39.44 -19.68
N SER A 169 -16.06 -39.49 -20.97
CA SER A 169 -15.61 -38.54 -21.99
C SER A 169 -16.15 -37.13 -21.73
N ASP A 170 -17.42 -37.02 -21.27
CA ASP A 170 -18.03 -35.72 -20.96
C ASP A 170 -17.36 -35.08 -19.71
N LEU A 171 -17.08 -35.91 -18.69
CA LEU A 171 -16.35 -35.46 -17.49
C LEU A 171 -14.97 -34.96 -17.85
N LYS A 172 -14.24 -35.70 -18.71
CA LYS A 172 -12.90 -35.31 -19.13
C LYS A 172 -12.92 -34.02 -19.95
N ALA A 173 -13.85 -33.91 -20.91
CA ALA A 173 -14.00 -32.71 -21.71
C ALA A 173 -14.31 -31.49 -20.83
N LYS A 174 -15.23 -31.64 -19.85
CA LYS A 174 -15.56 -30.56 -18.91
C LYS A 174 -14.40 -30.21 -18.01
N TYR A 175 -13.67 -31.20 -17.50
CA TYR A 175 -12.47 -30.94 -16.71
C TYR A 175 -11.42 -30.17 -17.53
N ASP A 176 -11.18 -30.56 -18.77
CA ASP A 176 -10.20 -29.88 -19.64
C ASP A 176 -10.59 -28.40 -19.92
N GLU A 177 -11.89 -28.12 -20.01
CA GLU A 177 -12.41 -26.75 -20.16
C GLU A 177 -12.16 -25.90 -18.94
N ILE A 178 -12.36 -26.44 -17.72
CA ILE A 178 -12.36 -25.66 -16.50
C ILE A 178 -11.13 -25.88 -15.62
N LYS A 179 -10.16 -26.73 -16.00
CA LYS A 179 -8.97 -27.09 -15.20
C LYS A 179 -8.16 -25.89 -14.72
N ALA A 180 -8.17 -24.79 -15.48
CA ALA A 180 -7.47 -23.57 -15.07
C ALA A 180 -8.01 -22.98 -13.76
N ARG A 181 -9.29 -23.23 -13.42
CA ARG A 181 -9.91 -22.78 -12.17
C ARG A 181 -9.44 -23.57 -10.94
N PHE A 182 -8.95 -24.80 -11.15
CA PHE A 182 -8.46 -25.68 -10.08
C PHE A 182 -6.95 -25.60 -9.90
N LYS A 183 -6.29 -24.70 -10.63
CA LYS A 183 -4.86 -24.50 -10.50
C LYS A 183 -4.61 -23.71 -9.18
N GLN A 184 -3.95 -24.36 -8.23
CA GLN A 184 -3.51 -23.69 -7.01
C GLN A 184 -2.28 -22.83 -7.30
N PRO A 185 -2.33 -21.51 -7.06
CA PRO A 185 -1.19 -20.63 -7.29
C PRO A 185 -0.14 -20.72 -6.17
N VAL A 186 -0.52 -21.33 -5.03
CA VAL A 186 0.32 -21.45 -3.84
C VAL A 186 0.48 -22.93 -3.48
N GLU A 187 1.70 -23.32 -3.12
CA GLU A 187 1.95 -24.68 -2.64
C GLU A 187 1.17 -24.94 -1.35
N SER A 188 0.36 -25.99 -1.32
CA SER A 188 -0.39 -26.41 -0.14
C SER A 188 0.04 -27.83 0.26
N ARG A 189 -0.07 -28.13 1.55
CA ARG A 189 0.26 -29.43 2.13
C ARG A 189 -0.87 -29.86 3.06
N ASP A 190 -1.29 -31.09 2.90
CA ASP A 190 -2.18 -31.73 3.89
C ASP A 190 -1.34 -32.24 5.04
N ILE A 191 -1.65 -31.78 6.24
CA ILE A 191 -0.98 -32.22 7.46
C ILE A 191 -1.98 -32.92 8.38
N LYS A 192 -1.53 -33.98 9.01
CA LYS A 192 -2.23 -34.61 10.14
C LYS A 192 -1.45 -34.30 11.40
N PHE A 193 -2.12 -33.81 12.42
CA PHE A 193 -1.50 -33.54 13.71
C PHE A 193 -2.35 -34.14 14.83
N VAL A 194 -1.72 -34.40 15.95
CA VAL A 194 -2.36 -34.80 17.17
C VAL A 194 -2.05 -33.74 18.21
N ASP A 195 -3.09 -33.19 18.79
CA ASP A 195 -2.99 -32.23 19.89
C ASP A 195 -3.05 -33.01 21.20
N ILE A 196 -2.08 -32.82 22.09
CA ILE A 196 -2.02 -33.47 23.39
C ILE A 196 -2.05 -32.35 24.44
N GLU A 197 -3.23 -32.22 25.08
CA GLU A 197 -3.40 -31.26 26.14
C GLU A 197 -2.75 -31.79 27.43
N VAL A 198 -1.71 -31.09 27.91
CA VAL A 198 -1.03 -31.41 29.16
C VAL A 198 -1.72 -30.61 30.27
N GLN A 199 -2.47 -31.32 31.14
CA GLN A 199 -3.04 -30.71 32.32
C GLN A 199 -2.03 -30.76 33.49
N ALA A 200 -1.93 -29.64 34.20
CA ALA A 200 -1.14 -29.60 35.43
C ALA A 200 -1.80 -30.47 36.50
N SER A 201 -1.02 -31.36 37.10
CA SER A 201 -1.44 -32.23 38.24
C SER A 201 -1.53 -31.44 39.53
#